data_7474e036904b6e29788d61417789bfae
#
_entry.id   7474e036904b6e29788d61417789bfae
#
_cell.length_a   1.000
_cell.length_b   1.000
_cell.length_c   1.000
_cell.angle_alpha   90.00
_cell.angle_beta   90.00
_cell.angle_gamma   90.00
#
_symmetry.space_group_name_H-M   'P 1'
#
loop_
_entity.id
_entity.type
_entity.pdbx_description
1 polymer ?
#
loop_
_entity_poly.entity_id
_entity_poly.type
_entity_poly.pdbx_seq_one_letter_code
_entity_poly.pdbx_strand_id
1 'polypeptide(L)'
;RDPEMSRGLGDVYKRQVGRMIASFALFLVGSIYMVLLIVFFIVGAYLLVKREWPDFFSTKLIGIYVFVLGFLIIMHQDFVLQNDGNMMLIFRATIDQLVAGFHGIMNTGILEDWFSVGGGIIGGVFAMVFDKLFSYTGMQIVAWVFMVVGFCLFTGFSILDYVKEKFEVSKERRAMAKEEKKEKKSKDGKKAVIISNGDEDEEDDTENADDKKHIKITSIDELKKVPVKDGNVVEKAEAPKENVATNREYQLPPLSLLNQPKKKQKETDEASIEKNIETLERVLRDFKIDGKVVEVHIGPTVAQYELEIASGTRVNKITSINREIALALAKKDVRIEAPIPGKNTVGIEFANDVATPVSFYEIISSKKMMDAMDKKLMVPLGKSIMGDIGVCEINKMPHMLVAGTTGSGKSVCINGIICSILMRARPDEVKLVMVDPKVVELSVYNGVPHLMCPVVSDPKKAAVALSKMVAEMERRYETFSETKTKNIESYNAYIEKWNEEHKADGVTKAKLPYIVIIIDELADLMMVAAKEVEDSILRITQKARAAGIHLIVATQRPSTDVITGLIKANIPSRISFAVGSGVDSRTILDQTGAEKLLGKGDMLFLPIGVNSPTRIQGSFITCLLYTSPSPRDIS
;
A
#
# COMPACT_ATOMS: atom_id res chain seq x y z
N ARG A 1 29.88 21.39 56.51
CA ARG A 1 28.76 21.60 55.57
C ARG A 1 29.28 21.12 54.23
N ASP A 2 28.83 19.94 53.82
CA ASP A 2 29.24 19.27 52.60
C ASP A 2 28.77 20.05 51.33
N PRO A 3 29.66 20.39 50.45
CA PRO A 3 29.28 21.10 49.21
C PRO A 3 28.45 20.23 48.24
N GLU A 4 28.43 18.92 48.39
CA GLU A 4 27.62 18.00 47.60
C GLU A 4 26.12 18.05 47.94
N MET A 5 25.76 18.28 49.20
CA MET A 5 24.39 18.41 49.63
C MET A 5 23.71 19.71 49.09
N SER A 6 24.46 20.77 48.90
CA SER A 6 23.93 22.04 48.34
C SER A 6 23.67 22.00 46.85
N ARG A 7 24.42 21.15 46.08
CA ARG A 7 24.22 20.95 44.65
C ARG A 7 22.98 20.05 44.41
N GLY A 8 22.76 19.02 45.21
CA GLY A 8 21.61 18.15 45.11
C GLY A 8 20.28 18.85 45.37
N LEU A 9 20.22 19.76 46.36
CA LEU A 9 19.00 20.54 46.68
C LEU A 9 18.64 21.50 45.52
N GLY A 10 19.62 22.18 44.91
CA GLY A 10 19.40 23.09 43.79
C GLY A 10 18.82 22.41 42.55
N ASP A 11 19.26 21.19 42.25
CA ASP A 11 18.78 20.43 41.10
C ASP A 11 17.38 19.84 41.33
N VAL A 12 17.05 19.47 42.57
CA VAL A 12 15.70 19.02 42.95
C VAL A 12 14.70 20.17 42.81
N TYR A 13 15.03 21.39 43.27
CA TYR A 13 14.16 22.55 43.14
C TYR A 13 13.95 22.95 41.67
N LYS A 14 14.97 22.93 40.83
CA LYS A 14 14.84 23.22 39.39
C LYS A 14 13.93 22.23 38.68
N ARG A 15 13.98 20.94 39.01
CA ARG A 15 13.08 19.92 38.45
C ARG A 15 11.64 20.09 38.95
N GLN A 16 11.42 20.53 40.21
CA GLN A 16 10.08 20.72 40.76
C GLN A 16 9.34 21.89 40.08
N VAL A 17 10.00 23.01 39.79
CA VAL A 17 9.37 24.15 39.10
C VAL A 17 8.91 23.74 37.68
N GLY A 18 9.75 23.05 36.93
CA GLY A 18 9.39 22.56 35.60
C GLY A 18 8.18 21.59 35.63
N ARG A 19 8.15 20.67 36.60
CA ARG A 19 7.03 19.76 36.78
C ARG A 19 5.75 20.49 37.19
N MET A 20 5.84 21.51 38.01
CA MET A 20 4.71 22.33 38.44
C MET A 20 4.10 23.10 37.24
N ILE A 21 4.92 23.68 36.36
CA ILE A 21 4.46 24.33 35.14
C ILE A 21 3.81 23.32 34.18
N ALA A 22 4.42 22.16 34.00
CA ALA A 22 3.86 21.08 33.17
C ALA A 22 2.51 20.57 33.71
N SER A 23 2.40 20.41 35.01
CA SER A 23 1.15 19.99 35.66
C SER A 23 0.05 21.06 35.54
N PHE A 24 0.40 22.33 35.59
CA PHE A 24 -0.57 23.42 35.35
C PHE A 24 -1.03 23.43 33.88
N ALA A 25 -0.12 23.24 32.94
CA ALA A 25 -0.46 23.11 31.52
C ALA A 25 -1.38 21.90 31.27
N LEU A 26 -1.08 20.74 31.89
CA LEU A 26 -1.95 19.57 31.86
C LEU A 26 -3.37 19.88 32.35
N PHE A 27 -3.49 20.61 33.43
CA PHE A 27 -4.80 20.99 34.01
C PHE A 27 -5.62 21.80 33.01
N LEU A 28 -5.01 22.72 32.26
CA LEU A 28 -5.70 23.56 31.28
C LEU A 28 -6.12 22.80 30.02
N VAL A 29 -5.18 22.12 29.37
CA VAL A 29 -5.36 21.55 28.02
C VAL A 29 -5.23 20.04 27.96
N GLY A 30 -5.11 19.36 29.07
CA GLY A 30 -5.08 17.90 29.18
C GLY A 30 -3.90 17.27 28.44
N SER A 31 -4.19 16.26 27.64
CA SER A 31 -3.20 15.43 26.94
C SER A 31 -2.22 16.21 26.04
N ILE A 32 -2.59 17.40 25.58
CA ILE A 32 -1.71 18.23 24.71
C ILE A 32 -0.88 19.27 25.48
N TYR A 33 -0.70 19.12 26.80
CA TYR A 33 0.03 20.06 27.65
C TYR A 33 1.44 20.42 27.15
N MET A 34 2.13 19.47 26.51
CA MET A 34 3.46 19.72 25.93
C MET A 34 3.42 20.76 24.81
N VAL A 35 2.35 20.76 23.98
CA VAL A 35 2.17 21.76 22.92
C VAL A 35 2.05 23.18 23.52
N LEU A 36 1.32 23.31 24.62
CA LEU A 36 1.18 24.58 25.32
C LEU A 36 2.54 25.10 25.84
N LEU A 37 3.38 24.22 26.38
CA LEU A 37 4.73 24.55 26.82
C LEU A 37 5.61 25.04 25.67
N ILE A 38 5.55 24.36 24.50
CA ILE A 38 6.26 24.77 23.30
C ILE A 38 5.79 26.16 22.82
N VAL A 39 4.49 26.41 22.83
CA VAL A 39 3.93 27.72 22.47
C VAL A 39 4.45 28.83 23.41
N PHE A 40 4.50 28.59 24.71
CA PHE A 40 5.09 29.54 25.65
C PHE A 40 6.56 29.83 25.35
N PHE A 41 7.34 28.77 25.00
CA PHE A 41 8.74 28.93 24.62
C PHE A 41 8.90 29.77 23.33
N ILE A 42 8.05 29.50 22.30
CA ILE A 42 8.06 30.26 21.04
C ILE A 42 7.69 31.75 21.29
N VAL A 43 6.65 32.02 22.09
CA VAL A 43 6.27 33.37 22.43
C VAL A 43 7.37 34.09 23.22
N GLY A 44 8.01 33.41 24.17
CA GLY A 44 9.17 33.92 24.88
C GLY A 44 10.35 34.28 23.97
N ALA A 45 10.68 33.40 23.04
CA ALA A 45 11.73 33.65 22.03
C ALA A 45 11.37 34.83 21.10
N TYR A 46 10.11 34.91 20.68
CA TYR A 46 9.60 36.02 19.86
C TYR A 46 9.77 37.37 20.58
N LEU A 47 9.38 37.42 21.85
CA LEU A 47 9.51 38.63 22.70
C LEU A 47 10.99 39.04 22.86
N LEU A 48 11.88 38.09 23.03
CA LEU A 48 13.33 38.36 23.14
C LEU A 48 13.91 38.95 21.84
N VAL A 49 13.44 38.46 20.68
CA VAL A 49 13.97 38.88 19.37
C VAL A 49 13.32 40.19 18.90
N LYS A 50 11.99 40.28 18.98
CA LYS A 50 11.23 41.40 18.42
C LYS A 50 11.01 42.52 19.41
N ARG A 51 11.10 42.25 20.73
CA ARG A 51 10.81 43.19 21.84
C ARG A 51 9.41 43.81 21.79
N GLU A 52 8.48 43.17 21.07
CA GLU A 52 7.10 43.59 20.90
C GLU A 52 6.20 42.41 21.19
N TRP A 53 5.00 42.66 21.73
CA TRP A 53 4.00 41.60 21.94
C TRP A 53 3.44 41.15 20.59
N PRO A 54 3.26 39.85 20.37
CA PRO A 54 2.57 39.36 19.18
C PRO A 54 1.12 39.84 19.20
N ASP A 55 0.56 40.10 18.02
CA ASP A 55 -0.86 40.41 17.88
C ASP A 55 -1.71 39.14 18.09
N PHE A 56 -2.10 38.90 19.33
CA PHE A 56 -2.89 37.73 19.75
C PHE A 56 -4.28 37.66 19.11
N PHE A 57 -4.79 38.76 18.57
CA PHE A 57 -6.10 38.85 17.92
C PHE A 57 -6.00 38.83 16.38
N SER A 58 -4.86 38.54 15.81
CA SER A 58 -4.76 38.34 14.37
C SER A 58 -5.65 37.20 13.92
N THR A 59 -6.23 37.30 12.72
CA THR A 59 -7.15 36.30 12.15
C THR A 59 -6.53 34.89 12.13
N LYS A 60 -5.22 34.81 11.88
CA LYS A 60 -4.49 33.56 11.87
C LYS A 60 -4.39 32.90 13.25
N LEU A 61 -4.11 33.69 14.30
CA LEU A 61 -4.03 33.18 15.67
C LEU A 61 -5.41 32.82 16.20
N ILE A 62 -6.45 33.62 15.90
CA ILE A 62 -7.83 33.24 16.21
C ILE A 62 -8.19 31.90 15.55
N GLY A 63 -7.77 31.69 14.30
CA GLY A 63 -7.92 30.40 13.62
C GLY A 63 -7.30 29.24 14.39
N ILE A 64 -6.07 29.41 14.89
CA ILE A 64 -5.40 28.39 15.73
C ILE A 64 -6.19 28.15 17.03
N TYR A 65 -6.67 29.20 17.71
CA TYR A 65 -7.43 29.04 18.96
C TYR A 65 -8.72 28.25 18.73
N VAL A 66 -9.47 28.56 17.67
CA VAL A 66 -10.72 27.85 17.32
C VAL A 66 -10.43 26.41 16.95
N PHE A 67 -9.37 26.15 16.20
CA PHE A 67 -8.93 24.80 15.84
C PHE A 67 -8.58 23.96 17.07
N VAL A 68 -7.75 24.52 17.97
CA VAL A 68 -7.34 23.85 19.20
C VAL A 68 -8.54 23.56 20.09
N LEU A 69 -9.48 24.51 20.20
CA LEU A 69 -10.69 24.31 21.01
C LEU A 69 -11.51 23.14 20.47
N GLY A 70 -11.75 23.06 19.16
CA GLY A 70 -12.43 21.91 18.55
C GLY A 70 -11.71 20.58 18.83
N PHE A 71 -10.38 20.59 18.75
CA PHE A 71 -9.57 19.42 19.06
C PHE A 71 -9.66 18.98 20.53
N LEU A 72 -9.63 19.93 21.48
CA LEU A 72 -9.80 19.65 22.92
C LEU A 72 -11.18 19.03 23.22
N ILE A 73 -12.23 19.48 22.55
CA ILE A 73 -13.58 18.91 22.70
C ILE A 73 -13.60 17.45 22.24
N ILE A 74 -12.99 17.14 21.08
CA ILE A 74 -12.89 15.76 20.57
C ILE A 74 -12.10 14.87 21.52
N MET A 75 -10.99 15.36 22.06
CA MET A 75 -10.20 14.61 23.04
C MET A 75 -10.97 14.29 24.34
N HIS A 76 -12.07 15.02 24.60
CA HIS A 76 -12.90 14.82 25.80
C HIS A 76 -14.17 13.98 25.56
N GLN A 77 -14.39 13.51 24.33
CA GLN A 77 -15.61 12.80 23.92
C GLN A 77 -15.85 11.49 24.70
N ASP A 78 -14.78 10.77 25.06
CA ASP A 78 -14.89 9.49 25.75
C ASP A 78 -15.43 9.67 27.18
N PHE A 79 -15.10 10.78 27.84
CA PHE A 79 -15.65 11.12 29.15
C PHE A 79 -17.17 11.40 29.09
N VAL A 80 -17.62 12.04 28.02
CA VAL A 80 -19.05 12.28 27.79
C VAL A 80 -19.78 10.97 27.55
N LEU A 81 -19.21 10.10 26.71
CA LEU A 81 -19.81 8.82 26.35
C LEU A 81 -19.89 7.86 27.55
N GLN A 82 -18.84 7.77 28.38
CA GLN A 82 -18.79 6.87 29.54
C GLN A 82 -19.73 7.27 30.68
N ASN A 83 -20.15 8.55 30.73
CA ASN A 83 -20.99 9.09 31.80
C ASN A 83 -22.40 9.47 31.32
N ASP A 84 -22.87 8.90 30.19
CA ASP A 84 -24.22 9.09 29.65
C ASP A 84 -24.66 10.56 29.57
N GLY A 85 -23.74 11.50 29.29
CA GLY A 85 -24.01 12.92 29.22
C GLY A 85 -24.37 13.61 30.58
N ASN A 86 -24.15 12.94 31.72
CA ASN A 86 -24.39 13.52 33.02
C ASN A 86 -23.28 14.50 33.39
N MET A 87 -23.58 15.79 33.31
CA MET A 87 -22.64 16.89 33.51
C MET A 87 -21.83 16.80 34.82
N MET A 88 -22.46 16.40 35.93
CA MET A 88 -21.80 16.30 37.22
C MET A 88 -20.81 15.13 37.25
N LEU A 89 -21.17 13.99 36.64
CA LEU A 89 -20.29 12.80 36.55
C LEU A 89 -19.12 13.06 35.62
N ILE A 90 -19.36 13.72 34.47
CA ILE A 90 -18.31 14.09 33.51
C ILE A 90 -17.31 15.05 34.21
N PHE A 91 -17.82 16.08 34.91
CA PHE A 91 -16.96 17.02 35.63
C PHE A 91 -16.10 16.32 36.68
N ARG A 92 -16.72 15.44 37.50
CA ARG A 92 -16.01 14.71 38.53
C ARG A 92 -14.95 13.76 37.93
N ALA A 93 -15.30 13.00 36.90
CA ALA A 93 -14.35 12.12 36.20
C ALA A 93 -13.18 12.91 35.60
N THR A 94 -13.46 14.08 35.03
CA THR A 94 -12.42 15.01 34.51
C THR A 94 -11.46 15.43 35.60
N ILE A 95 -11.98 15.91 36.75
CA ILE A 95 -11.15 16.34 37.86
C ILE A 95 -10.33 15.19 38.44
N ASP A 96 -10.93 14.03 38.64
CA ASP A 96 -10.23 12.85 39.18
C ASP A 96 -9.04 12.43 38.28
N GLN A 97 -9.22 12.43 36.96
CA GLN A 97 -8.15 12.12 36.01
C GLN A 97 -7.08 13.23 35.94
N LEU A 98 -7.47 14.51 36.01
CA LEU A 98 -6.52 15.62 36.06
C LEU A 98 -5.66 15.59 37.31
N VAL A 99 -6.26 15.24 38.46
CA VAL A 99 -5.54 15.10 39.74
C VAL A 99 -4.59 13.90 39.68
N ALA A 100 -5.01 12.75 39.10
CA ALA A 100 -4.16 11.60 38.89
C ALA A 100 -2.96 11.95 37.97
N GLY A 101 -3.21 12.63 36.84
CA GLY A 101 -2.17 13.09 35.92
C GLY A 101 -1.21 14.11 36.57
N PHE A 102 -1.73 15.03 37.40
CA PHE A 102 -0.92 15.95 38.18
C PHE A 102 0.06 15.23 39.11
N HIS A 103 -0.43 14.24 39.86
CA HIS A 103 0.42 13.40 40.72
C HIS A 103 1.44 12.57 39.90
N GLY A 104 1.05 12.06 38.74
CA GLY A 104 1.95 11.37 37.82
C GLY A 104 3.12 12.23 37.41
N ILE A 105 2.85 13.45 36.87
CA ILE A 105 3.91 14.38 36.42
C ILE A 105 4.77 14.85 37.59
N MET A 106 4.19 15.11 38.75
CA MET A 106 4.95 15.55 39.92
C MET A 106 5.91 14.47 40.43
N ASN A 107 5.51 13.20 40.40
CA ASN A 107 6.32 12.08 40.90
C ASN A 107 7.34 11.58 39.87
N THR A 108 6.90 11.25 38.66
CA THR A 108 7.73 10.62 37.62
C THR A 108 8.31 11.63 36.62
N GLY A 109 7.65 12.76 36.42
CA GLY A 109 7.96 13.77 35.39
C GLY A 109 7.40 13.46 34.02
N ILE A 110 6.69 12.34 33.85
CA ILE A 110 6.12 11.86 32.59
C ILE A 110 4.66 11.43 32.85
N LEU A 111 3.79 11.66 31.91
CA LEU A 111 2.42 11.15 31.92
C LEU A 111 2.44 9.75 31.27
N GLU A 112 2.12 8.70 32.03
CA GLU A 112 2.19 7.31 31.55
C GLU A 112 1.11 7.00 30.51
N ASP A 113 -0.10 7.56 30.67
CA ASP A 113 -1.23 7.39 29.74
C ASP A 113 -1.68 8.73 29.14
N TRP A 114 -1.20 9.04 27.96
CA TRP A 114 -1.47 10.32 27.28
C TRP A 114 -2.95 10.54 26.95
N PHE A 115 -3.70 9.49 26.67
CA PHE A 115 -5.10 9.57 26.27
C PHE A 115 -6.10 9.60 27.44
N SER A 116 -5.66 9.23 28.65
CA SER A 116 -6.53 9.09 29.81
C SER A 116 -7.01 10.43 30.39
N VAL A 117 -6.37 11.56 30.07
CA VAL A 117 -6.63 12.87 30.68
C VAL A 117 -7.57 13.73 29.84
N GLY A 118 -7.85 13.35 28.61
CA GLY A 118 -8.74 14.07 27.69
C GLY A 118 -8.27 15.48 27.36
N GLY A 119 -9.20 16.41 27.08
CA GLY A 119 -8.95 17.80 26.67
C GLY A 119 -8.74 18.81 27.82
N GLY A 120 -8.45 18.33 29.03
CA GLY A 120 -8.28 19.19 30.22
C GLY A 120 -9.58 19.89 30.67
N ILE A 121 -9.46 20.89 31.52
CA ILE A 121 -10.63 21.68 31.97
C ILE A 121 -11.30 22.41 30.81
N ILE A 122 -10.51 22.99 29.90
CA ILE A 122 -11.07 23.74 28.77
C ILE A 122 -11.90 22.80 27.89
N GLY A 123 -11.33 21.66 27.47
CA GLY A 123 -12.05 20.65 26.66
C GLY A 123 -13.27 20.11 27.38
N GLY A 124 -13.16 19.82 28.68
CA GLY A 124 -14.25 19.29 29.49
C GLY A 124 -15.44 20.24 29.61
N VAL A 125 -15.19 21.51 29.92
CA VAL A 125 -16.25 22.52 30.05
C VAL A 125 -17.00 22.71 28.72
N PHE A 126 -16.29 22.89 27.62
CA PHE A 126 -16.93 23.03 26.31
C PHE A 126 -17.62 21.75 25.83
N ALA A 127 -17.05 20.59 26.08
CA ALA A 127 -17.69 19.31 25.75
C ALA A 127 -19.01 19.15 26.51
N MET A 128 -19.04 19.40 27.82
CA MET A 128 -20.26 19.37 28.64
C MET A 128 -21.32 20.35 28.16
N VAL A 129 -20.94 21.59 27.81
CA VAL A 129 -21.87 22.61 27.32
C VAL A 129 -22.47 22.17 25.97
N PHE A 130 -21.65 21.73 25.04
CA PHE A 130 -22.15 21.33 23.72
C PHE A 130 -22.92 20.01 23.75
N ASP A 131 -22.56 19.08 24.61
CA ASP A 131 -23.35 17.86 24.82
C ASP A 131 -24.74 18.20 25.35
N LYS A 132 -24.84 19.11 26.33
CA LYS A 132 -26.11 19.57 26.89
C LYS A 132 -26.99 20.29 25.87
N LEU A 133 -26.40 21.05 24.94
CA LEU A 133 -27.12 21.81 23.92
C LEU A 133 -27.54 20.98 22.72
N PHE A 134 -26.67 20.07 22.26
CA PHE A 134 -26.79 19.41 20.96
C PHE A 134 -26.72 17.88 21.03
N SER A 135 -26.66 17.30 22.25
CA SER A 135 -26.39 15.86 22.47
C SER A 135 -24.99 15.43 21.97
N TYR A 136 -24.55 14.23 22.31
CA TYR A 136 -23.24 13.69 22.00
C TYR A 136 -22.84 13.83 20.51
N THR A 137 -23.75 13.43 19.60
CA THR A 137 -23.51 13.54 18.14
C THR A 137 -23.39 14.99 17.68
N GLY A 138 -24.23 15.88 18.23
CA GLY A 138 -24.17 17.32 17.91
C GLY A 138 -22.90 17.97 18.43
N MET A 139 -22.43 17.62 19.63
CA MET A 139 -21.13 18.07 20.16
C MET A 139 -19.98 17.70 19.22
N GLN A 140 -19.95 16.46 18.70
CA GLN A 140 -18.94 16.02 17.74
C GLN A 140 -18.97 16.87 16.46
N ILE A 141 -20.16 17.11 15.90
CA ILE A 141 -20.32 17.93 14.70
C ILE A 141 -19.78 19.35 14.95
N VAL A 142 -20.14 19.98 16.08
CA VAL A 142 -19.67 21.32 16.44
C VAL A 142 -18.14 21.33 16.57
N ALA A 143 -17.54 20.33 17.19
CA ALA A 143 -16.10 20.23 17.36
C ALA A 143 -15.38 20.12 15.99
N TRP A 144 -15.89 19.30 15.08
CA TRP A 144 -15.37 19.22 13.71
C TRP A 144 -15.53 20.54 12.93
N VAL A 145 -16.68 21.22 13.07
CA VAL A 145 -16.89 22.54 12.47
C VAL A 145 -15.86 23.53 12.98
N PHE A 146 -15.57 23.56 14.29
CA PHE A 146 -14.54 24.43 14.86
C PHE A 146 -13.15 24.13 14.27
N MET A 147 -12.79 22.87 14.10
CA MET A 147 -11.52 22.50 13.47
C MET A 147 -11.45 22.98 12.01
N VAL A 148 -12.49 22.76 11.23
CA VAL A 148 -12.53 23.21 9.83
C VAL A 148 -12.49 24.73 9.70
N VAL A 149 -13.30 25.44 10.47
CA VAL A 149 -13.34 26.91 10.49
C VAL A 149 -11.99 27.46 10.96
N GLY A 150 -11.44 26.91 12.04
CA GLY A 150 -10.14 27.32 12.55
C GLY A 150 -9.02 27.13 11.53
N PHE A 151 -9.00 26.01 10.82
CA PHE A 151 -8.05 25.74 9.73
C PHE A 151 -8.20 26.73 8.56
N CYS A 152 -9.43 27.04 8.16
CA CYS A 152 -9.70 28.03 7.12
C CYS A 152 -9.22 29.43 7.50
N LEU A 153 -9.48 29.86 8.74
CA LEU A 153 -9.02 31.15 9.25
C LEU A 153 -7.48 31.23 9.34
N PHE A 154 -6.83 30.15 9.75
CA PHE A 154 -5.37 30.06 9.84
C PHE A 154 -4.69 30.13 8.47
N THR A 155 -5.18 29.35 7.50
CA THR A 155 -4.59 29.27 6.15
C THR A 155 -5.01 30.41 5.24
N GLY A 156 -6.12 31.11 5.56
CA GLY A 156 -6.78 32.06 4.66
C GLY A 156 -7.53 31.38 3.51
N PHE A 157 -7.73 30.06 3.58
CA PHE A 157 -8.43 29.29 2.56
C PHE A 157 -9.94 29.50 2.67
N SER A 158 -10.56 30.04 1.62
CA SER A 158 -12.01 30.22 1.55
C SER A 158 -12.66 29.01 0.85
N ILE A 159 -13.37 28.18 1.62
CA ILE A 159 -14.16 27.06 1.06
C ILE A 159 -15.20 27.58 0.06
N LEU A 160 -15.78 28.74 0.32
CA LEU A 160 -16.79 29.36 -0.56
C LEU A 160 -16.20 29.73 -1.93
N ASP A 161 -14.97 30.24 -1.98
CA ASP A 161 -14.32 30.60 -3.22
C ASP A 161 -13.92 29.35 -4.02
N TYR A 162 -13.42 28.33 -3.34
CA TYR A 162 -13.13 27.04 -3.96
C TYR A 162 -14.38 26.35 -4.54
N VAL A 163 -15.49 26.39 -3.82
CA VAL A 163 -16.78 25.84 -4.30
C VAL A 163 -17.32 26.67 -5.46
N LYS A 164 -17.22 28.01 -5.42
CA LYS A 164 -17.61 28.88 -6.51
C LYS A 164 -16.80 28.62 -7.77
N GLU A 165 -15.48 28.53 -7.66
CA GLU A 165 -14.57 28.23 -8.78
C GLU A 165 -14.90 26.87 -9.42
N LYS A 166 -15.10 25.83 -8.63
CA LYS A 166 -15.54 24.51 -9.14
C LYS A 166 -16.92 24.55 -9.78
N PHE A 167 -17.82 25.35 -9.24
CA PHE A 167 -19.18 25.49 -9.79
C PHE A 167 -19.16 26.26 -11.11
N GLU A 168 -18.35 27.30 -11.23
CA GLU A 168 -18.16 28.04 -12.49
C GLU A 168 -17.51 27.19 -13.55
N VAL A 169 -16.44 26.44 -13.24
CA VAL A 169 -15.80 25.49 -14.17
C VAL A 169 -16.78 24.39 -14.59
N SER A 170 -17.63 23.92 -13.70
CA SER A 170 -18.67 22.94 -14.02
C SER A 170 -19.76 23.52 -14.92
N LYS A 171 -20.10 24.79 -14.72
CA LYS A 171 -21.09 25.51 -15.54
C LYS A 171 -20.55 25.80 -16.94
N GLU A 172 -19.28 26.18 -17.06
CA GLU A 172 -18.60 26.37 -18.33
C GLU A 172 -18.48 25.05 -19.13
N ARG A 173 -18.12 23.93 -18.48
CA ARG A 173 -18.10 22.61 -19.11
C ARG A 173 -19.49 22.20 -19.63
N ARG A 174 -20.56 22.51 -18.87
CA ARG A 174 -21.94 22.25 -19.32
C ARG A 174 -22.38 23.19 -20.45
N ALA A 175 -21.88 24.42 -20.51
CA ALA A 175 -22.14 25.35 -21.60
C ALA A 175 -21.44 24.91 -22.89
N MET A 176 -20.15 24.55 -22.83
CA MET A 176 -19.39 24.01 -23.96
C MET A 176 -20.00 22.71 -24.52
N ALA A 177 -20.44 21.80 -23.65
CA ALA A 177 -21.10 20.58 -24.05
C ALA A 177 -22.47 20.82 -24.73
N LYS A 178 -23.15 21.93 -24.39
CA LYS A 178 -24.40 22.34 -25.07
C LYS A 178 -24.14 23.00 -26.44
N GLU A 179 -23.05 23.75 -26.58
CA GLU A 179 -22.64 24.33 -27.87
C GLU A 179 -22.16 23.24 -28.83
N GLU A 180 -21.36 22.28 -28.39
CA GLU A 180 -20.98 21.12 -29.21
C GLU A 180 -22.19 20.32 -29.73
N LYS A 181 -23.22 20.15 -28.86
CA LYS A 181 -24.47 19.49 -29.28
C LYS A 181 -25.30 20.32 -30.27
N LYS A 182 -25.22 21.66 -30.23
CA LYS A 182 -25.87 22.53 -31.22
C LYS A 182 -25.14 22.53 -32.56
N GLU A 183 -23.79 22.53 -32.55
CA GLU A 183 -23.01 22.43 -33.78
C GLU A 183 -23.17 21.08 -34.49
N LYS A 184 -23.26 19.98 -33.75
CA LYS A 184 -23.54 18.66 -34.32
C LYS A 184 -24.93 18.58 -34.96
N LYS A 185 -25.96 19.22 -34.35
CA LYS A 185 -27.30 19.28 -34.94
C LYS A 185 -27.40 20.18 -36.18
N SER A 186 -26.48 21.15 -36.37
CA SER A 186 -26.46 22.00 -37.57
C SER A 186 -25.70 21.38 -38.75
N LYS A 187 -24.85 20.38 -38.51
CA LYS A 187 -24.10 19.67 -39.57
C LYS A 187 -24.85 18.45 -40.13
N ASP A 188 -25.82 17.90 -39.42
CA ASP A 188 -26.67 16.77 -39.89
C ASP A 188 -27.88 17.23 -40.72
N GLY A 189 -28.07 18.56 -40.93
CA GLY A 189 -29.18 19.14 -41.70
C GLY A 189 -28.95 19.25 -43.21
N LYS A 190 -27.84 18.77 -43.77
CA LYS A 190 -27.57 18.83 -45.21
C LYS A 190 -26.98 17.52 -45.74
N LYS A 191 -27.86 16.53 -45.97
CA LYS A 191 -27.69 15.54 -47.06
C LYS A 191 -29.01 14.85 -47.38
N ALA A 192 -29.43 15.14 -48.53
CA ALA A 192 -30.30 14.56 -49.54
C ALA A 192 -31.06 13.27 -49.29
N VAL A 193 -32.33 13.41 -49.56
CA VAL A 193 -33.36 12.49 -49.95
C VAL A 193 -32.90 11.47 -51.00
N ILE A 194 -33.12 10.19 -50.77
CA ILE A 194 -33.47 9.20 -51.79
C ILE A 194 -34.52 8.25 -51.19
N ILE A 195 -35.63 8.14 -51.90
CA ILE A 195 -36.82 7.39 -51.67
C ILE A 195 -36.59 5.90 -51.97
N SER A 196 -37.08 5.00 -51.13
CA SER A 196 -37.62 3.72 -51.62
C SER A 196 -38.55 3.11 -50.57
N ASN A 197 -39.74 2.79 -51.03
CA ASN A 197 -40.92 2.25 -50.36
C ASN A 197 -40.71 0.84 -49.79
N GLY A 198 -41.58 0.51 -48.82
CA GLY A 198 -41.97 -0.87 -48.54
C GLY A 198 -42.37 -1.13 -47.11
N ASP A 199 -43.63 -0.87 -46.83
CA ASP A 199 -44.65 -1.57 -46.03
C ASP A 199 -44.32 -2.29 -44.68
N GLU A 200 -45.06 -1.79 -43.69
CA GLU A 200 -45.96 -2.53 -42.74
C GLU A 200 -45.32 -3.60 -41.82
N ASP A 201 -45.43 -3.56 -40.54
CA ASP A 201 -46.52 -3.64 -39.55
C ASP A 201 -45.94 -3.63 -38.11
N GLU A 202 -46.63 -2.90 -37.30
CA GLU A 202 -47.07 -3.03 -35.89
C GLU A 202 -46.32 -3.87 -34.85
N GLU A 203 -46.33 -3.24 -33.69
CA GLU A 203 -46.55 -3.66 -32.29
C GLU A 203 -45.30 -3.83 -31.39
N ASP A 204 -45.14 -2.85 -30.55
CA ASP A 204 -45.36 -2.77 -29.09
C ASP A 204 -44.33 -3.44 -28.15
N ASP A 205 -44.04 -2.62 -27.14
CA ASP A 205 -43.59 -2.91 -25.76
C ASP A 205 -42.10 -2.98 -25.38
N THR A 206 -41.77 -1.86 -24.70
CA THR A 206 -41.11 -1.75 -23.40
C THR A 206 -39.64 -2.15 -23.22
N GLU A 207 -38.92 -1.09 -22.75
CA GLU A 207 -37.90 -1.08 -21.69
C GLU A 207 -36.56 -1.82 -21.90
N ASN A 208 -35.50 -1.14 -22.04
CA ASN A 208 -34.54 -0.79 -21.04
C ASN A 208 -33.20 -0.34 -21.62
N ALA A 209 -32.71 0.75 -21.07
CA ALA A 209 -31.46 1.39 -21.37
C ALA A 209 -30.25 0.51 -21.07
N ASP A 210 -29.34 0.42 -22.02
CA ASP A 210 -27.98 -0.04 -21.78
C ASP A 210 -26.98 1.01 -22.23
N ASP A 211 -26.34 1.61 -21.24
CA ASP A 211 -25.38 2.71 -21.33
C ASP A 211 -24.01 2.17 -21.78
N LYS A 212 -23.79 2.01 -23.07
CA LYS A 212 -22.46 1.72 -23.63
C LYS A 212 -21.63 2.99 -23.73
N LYS A 213 -20.78 3.22 -22.73
CA LYS A 213 -19.70 4.20 -22.80
C LYS A 213 -18.68 3.81 -23.86
N HIS A 214 -18.73 4.50 -25.00
CA HIS A 214 -17.65 4.47 -25.99
C HIS A 214 -16.44 5.23 -25.46
N ILE A 215 -15.33 4.52 -25.24
CA ILE A 215 -14.01 5.11 -24.97
C ILE A 215 -13.48 5.69 -26.27
N LYS A 216 -13.32 7.02 -26.30
CA LYS A 216 -12.74 7.74 -27.44
C LYS A 216 -11.22 7.70 -27.34
N ILE A 217 -10.58 6.98 -28.26
CA ILE A 217 -9.12 6.97 -28.40
C ILE A 217 -8.72 8.26 -29.14
N THR A 218 -8.05 9.15 -28.44
CA THR A 218 -7.49 10.39 -29.04
C THR A 218 -6.13 10.07 -29.64
N SER A 219 -5.93 10.45 -30.90
CA SER A 219 -4.68 10.23 -31.62
C SER A 219 -3.55 11.15 -31.11
N ILE A 220 -2.32 10.67 -31.28
CA ILE A 220 -1.06 11.24 -30.77
C ILE A 220 -0.75 12.68 -31.31
N ASP A 221 -1.46 13.14 -32.30
CA ASP A 221 -1.15 14.41 -32.98
C ASP A 221 -1.64 15.68 -32.26
N GLU A 222 -2.50 15.59 -31.26
CA GLU A 222 -3.03 16.76 -30.52
C GLU A 222 -2.18 17.22 -29.34
N LEU A 223 -1.11 16.49 -28.99
CA LEU A 223 -0.25 16.80 -27.83
C LEU A 223 0.95 17.73 -28.14
N LYS A 224 1.04 18.25 -29.37
CA LYS A 224 2.21 19.07 -29.80
C LYS A 224 2.06 20.59 -29.65
N LYS A 225 1.05 21.10 -28.96
CA LYS A 225 0.89 22.57 -28.79
C LYS A 225 0.62 22.96 -27.34
N VAL A 226 1.66 22.91 -26.51
CA VAL A 226 1.74 23.72 -25.29
C VAL A 226 3.14 24.31 -25.21
N PRO A 227 3.31 25.65 -25.18
CA PRO A 227 4.62 26.28 -25.11
C PRO A 227 5.20 26.09 -23.70
N VAL A 228 6.38 25.51 -23.63
CA VAL A 228 7.21 25.43 -22.41
C VAL A 228 7.85 26.81 -22.22
N LYS A 229 7.59 27.45 -21.07
CA LYS A 229 8.37 28.58 -20.59
C LYS A 229 9.69 28.08 -20.01
N ASP A 230 10.78 28.60 -20.54
CA ASP A 230 12.17 28.38 -20.11
C ASP A 230 12.40 28.74 -18.65
N GLY A 231 13.17 27.89 -18.00
CA GLY A 231 13.78 28.23 -16.72
C GLY A 231 14.24 27.00 -15.92
N ASN A 232 15.30 26.37 -16.33
CA ASN A 232 16.44 25.88 -15.59
C ASN A 232 17.16 24.78 -16.40
N VAL A 233 18.37 25.12 -16.80
CA VAL A 233 19.31 24.21 -17.43
C VAL A 233 19.66 23.09 -16.43
N VAL A 234 19.10 21.91 -16.66
CA VAL A 234 19.60 20.68 -16.04
C VAL A 234 20.73 20.19 -16.94
N GLU A 235 21.95 20.23 -16.41
CA GLU A 235 23.11 19.60 -17.03
C GLU A 235 22.75 18.21 -17.55
N LYS A 236 23.02 17.98 -18.83
CA LYS A 236 22.96 16.67 -19.46
C LYS A 236 23.96 15.76 -18.73
N ALA A 237 23.48 15.00 -17.76
CA ALA A 237 24.25 13.91 -17.20
C ALA A 237 24.43 12.86 -18.29
N GLU A 238 25.66 12.66 -18.73
CA GLU A 238 26.03 11.58 -19.63
C GLU A 238 25.54 10.24 -19.07
N ALA A 239 24.90 9.44 -19.92
CA ALA A 239 24.53 8.08 -19.58
C ALA A 239 25.79 7.29 -19.17
N PRO A 240 25.71 6.43 -18.15
CA PRO A 240 26.84 5.59 -17.77
C PRO A 240 27.22 4.73 -18.98
N LYS A 241 28.45 4.87 -19.45
CA LYS A 241 29.01 3.96 -20.47
C LYS A 241 29.03 2.56 -19.88
N GLU A 242 28.16 1.72 -20.35
CA GLU A 242 28.16 0.30 -19.99
C GLU A 242 29.46 -0.36 -20.48
N ASN A 243 30.40 -0.57 -19.58
CA ASN A 243 31.40 -1.61 -19.74
C ASN A 243 30.70 -2.95 -19.41
N VAL A 244 29.91 -3.46 -20.34
CA VAL A 244 29.41 -4.85 -20.28
C VAL A 244 30.57 -5.76 -20.69
N ALA A 245 31.48 -6.02 -19.76
CA ALA A 245 32.33 -7.18 -19.87
C ALA A 245 31.39 -8.39 -19.84
N THR A 246 31.28 -9.10 -20.97
CA THR A 246 30.60 -10.39 -21.05
C THR A 246 31.31 -11.32 -20.07
N ASN A 247 30.73 -11.47 -18.88
CA ASN A 247 31.30 -12.26 -17.79
C ASN A 247 31.01 -13.76 -18.11
N ARG A 248 31.77 -14.33 -19.04
CA ARG A 248 31.64 -15.73 -19.47
C ARG A 248 31.94 -16.72 -18.33
N GLU A 249 32.54 -16.26 -17.24
CA GLU A 249 32.93 -17.08 -16.08
C GLU A 249 31.90 -17.05 -14.93
N TYR A 250 30.83 -16.24 -15.02
CA TYR A 250 29.84 -16.19 -13.94
C TYR A 250 29.08 -17.51 -13.80
N GLN A 251 29.24 -18.17 -12.65
CA GLN A 251 28.51 -19.39 -12.30
C GLN A 251 27.30 -19.04 -11.43
N LEU A 252 26.16 -19.66 -11.77
CA LEU A 252 24.95 -19.50 -10.96
C LEU A 252 25.16 -20.14 -9.57
N PRO A 253 24.65 -19.52 -8.50
CA PRO A 253 24.69 -20.10 -7.16
C PRO A 253 24.03 -21.49 -7.13
N PRO A 254 24.69 -22.51 -6.55
CA PRO A 254 24.15 -23.86 -6.52
C PRO A 254 23.01 -23.98 -5.49
N LEU A 255 22.07 -24.88 -5.75
CA LEU A 255 20.94 -25.15 -4.85
C LEU A 255 21.37 -25.66 -3.45
N SER A 256 22.61 -26.16 -3.32
CA SER A 256 23.18 -26.62 -2.05
C SER A 256 23.37 -25.51 -1.01
N LEU A 257 23.37 -24.24 -1.43
CA LEU A 257 23.38 -23.07 -0.53
C LEU A 257 22.06 -22.89 0.24
N LEU A 258 20.99 -23.52 -0.23
CA LEU A 258 19.68 -23.42 0.40
C LEU A 258 19.49 -24.53 1.43
N ASN A 259 18.91 -24.17 2.58
CA ASN A 259 18.59 -25.14 3.60
C ASN A 259 17.49 -26.11 3.12
N GLN A 260 17.79 -27.38 3.13
CA GLN A 260 16.81 -28.42 2.84
C GLN A 260 15.78 -28.54 3.98
N PRO A 261 14.49 -28.75 3.66
CA PRO A 261 13.46 -28.92 4.67
C PRO A 261 13.76 -30.15 5.53
N LYS A 262 13.71 -30.00 6.86
CA LYS A 262 13.81 -31.14 7.77
C LYS A 262 12.60 -32.04 7.56
N LYS A 263 12.82 -33.28 7.16
CA LYS A 263 11.76 -34.31 7.01
C LYS A 263 11.10 -34.56 8.39
N LYS A 264 9.95 -33.96 8.61
CA LYS A 264 8.85 -34.43 9.48
C LYS A 264 7.72 -33.39 9.41
N GLN A 265 6.85 -33.55 8.42
CA GLN A 265 5.52 -32.97 8.50
C GLN A 265 4.75 -33.82 9.52
N LYS A 266 4.28 -33.22 10.62
CA LYS A 266 3.19 -33.81 11.39
C LYS A 266 1.95 -33.64 10.53
N GLU A 267 1.39 -34.75 10.08
CA GLU A 267 0.10 -34.77 9.40
C GLU A 267 -0.96 -34.17 10.34
N THR A 268 -1.87 -33.39 9.78
CA THR A 268 -3.03 -32.89 10.53
C THR A 268 -3.86 -34.12 10.93
N ASP A 269 -4.19 -34.24 12.20
CA ASP A 269 -4.90 -35.38 12.75
C ASP A 269 -6.31 -35.48 12.12
N GLU A 270 -6.65 -36.62 11.49
CA GLU A 270 -7.96 -36.88 10.87
C GLU A 270 -9.11 -36.61 11.85
N ALA A 271 -8.95 -36.97 13.13
CA ALA A 271 -9.93 -36.70 14.17
C ALA A 271 -10.19 -35.20 14.40
N SER A 272 -9.17 -34.35 14.19
CA SER A 272 -9.35 -32.88 14.24
C SER A 272 -10.17 -32.37 13.06
N ILE A 273 -9.98 -32.95 11.88
CA ILE A 273 -10.71 -32.59 10.67
C ILE A 273 -12.20 -32.93 10.83
N GLU A 274 -12.51 -34.16 11.28
CA GLU A 274 -13.87 -34.63 11.51
C GLU A 274 -14.61 -33.74 12.55
N LYS A 275 -13.94 -33.43 13.65
CA LYS A 275 -14.48 -32.51 14.67
C LYS A 275 -14.78 -31.13 14.11
N ASN A 276 -13.92 -30.61 13.24
CA ASN A 276 -14.15 -29.30 12.59
C ASN A 276 -15.34 -29.36 11.63
N ILE A 277 -15.51 -30.44 10.86
CA ILE A 277 -16.66 -30.67 9.99
C ILE A 277 -17.95 -30.66 10.81
N GLU A 278 -18.04 -31.49 11.87
CA GLU A 278 -19.20 -31.54 12.75
C GLU A 278 -19.55 -30.18 13.35
N THR A 279 -18.53 -29.44 13.78
CA THR A 279 -18.71 -28.09 14.34
C THR A 279 -19.24 -27.11 13.31
N LEU A 280 -18.68 -27.11 12.08
CA LEU A 280 -19.16 -26.27 10.98
C LEU A 280 -20.61 -26.56 10.62
N GLU A 281 -20.96 -27.83 10.41
CA GLU A 281 -22.32 -28.23 10.05
C GLU A 281 -23.32 -27.92 11.18
N ARG A 282 -22.91 -28.07 12.44
CA ARG A 282 -23.74 -27.67 13.59
C ARG A 282 -24.03 -26.15 13.56
N VAL A 283 -23.00 -25.31 13.40
CA VAL A 283 -23.17 -23.85 13.32
C VAL A 283 -24.09 -23.49 12.17
N LEU A 284 -23.91 -24.08 10.99
CA LEU A 284 -24.80 -23.83 9.85
C LEU A 284 -26.25 -24.16 10.17
N ARG A 285 -26.51 -25.31 10.80
CA ARG A 285 -27.86 -25.72 11.24
C ARG A 285 -28.45 -24.74 12.24
N ASP A 286 -27.68 -24.31 13.25
CA ASP A 286 -28.13 -23.37 14.29
C ASP A 286 -28.57 -22.03 13.67
N PHE A 287 -27.90 -21.59 12.59
CA PHE A 287 -28.26 -20.39 11.83
C PHE A 287 -29.23 -20.65 10.68
N LYS A 288 -29.88 -21.83 10.61
CA LYS A 288 -30.83 -22.23 9.57
C LYS A 288 -30.26 -22.07 8.16
N ILE A 289 -29.02 -22.53 7.98
CA ILE A 289 -28.35 -22.65 6.70
C ILE A 289 -28.23 -24.15 6.41
N ASP A 290 -28.89 -24.59 5.36
CA ASP A 290 -28.76 -25.97 4.88
C ASP A 290 -27.51 -26.05 4.00
N GLY A 291 -26.46 -26.66 4.55
CA GLY A 291 -25.16 -26.80 3.92
C GLY A 291 -24.38 -27.98 4.50
N LYS A 292 -23.63 -28.66 3.64
CA LYS A 292 -22.82 -29.83 3.99
C LYS A 292 -21.39 -29.65 3.51
N VAL A 293 -20.42 -30.09 4.29
CA VAL A 293 -19.03 -30.17 3.87
C VAL A 293 -18.84 -31.33 2.90
N VAL A 294 -18.39 -31.05 1.68
CA VAL A 294 -18.20 -32.05 0.62
C VAL A 294 -16.74 -32.39 0.38
N GLU A 295 -15.82 -31.46 0.64
CA GLU A 295 -14.39 -31.67 0.42
C GLU A 295 -13.59 -30.82 1.44
N VAL A 296 -12.42 -31.31 1.84
CA VAL A 296 -11.47 -30.58 2.69
C VAL A 296 -10.10 -30.56 2.05
N HIS A 297 -9.57 -29.36 1.81
CA HIS A 297 -8.23 -29.17 1.28
C HIS A 297 -7.30 -28.67 2.39
N ILE A 298 -6.25 -29.42 2.66
CA ILE A 298 -5.27 -29.10 3.72
C ILE A 298 -4.05 -28.48 3.07
N GLY A 299 -3.94 -27.16 3.17
CA GLY A 299 -2.76 -26.43 2.76
C GLY A 299 -1.66 -26.37 3.84
N PRO A 300 -0.55 -25.68 3.58
CA PRO A 300 0.57 -25.62 4.52
C PRO A 300 0.23 -24.97 5.85
N THR A 301 -0.57 -23.92 5.85
CA THR A 301 -0.91 -23.12 7.05
C THR A 301 -2.41 -22.99 7.26
N VAL A 302 -3.20 -23.24 6.23
CA VAL A 302 -4.66 -23.04 6.20
C VAL A 302 -5.30 -24.26 5.59
N ALA A 303 -6.44 -24.69 6.15
CA ALA A 303 -7.34 -25.65 5.52
C ALA A 303 -8.56 -24.91 4.94
N GLN A 304 -9.05 -25.36 3.80
CA GLN A 304 -10.28 -24.91 3.18
C GLN A 304 -11.32 -26.05 3.25
N TYR A 305 -12.44 -25.77 3.89
CA TYR A 305 -13.58 -26.66 3.95
C TYR A 305 -14.59 -26.19 2.89
N GLU A 306 -14.83 -27.04 1.91
CA GLU A 306 -15.72 -26.76 0.79
C GLU A 306 -17.14 -27.18 1.15
N LEU A 307 -18.07 -26.21 1.08
CA LEU A 307 -19.46 -26.37 1.45
C LEU A 307 -20.34 -26.37 0.23
N GLU A 308 -21.14 -27.39 0.07
CA GLU A 308 -22.30 -27.39 -0.80
C GLU A 308 -23.49 -26.81 -0.03
N ILE A 309 -24.21 -25.87 -0.66
CA ILE A 309 -25.29 -25.12 -0.04
C ILE A 309 -26.56 -25.37 -0.81
N ALA A 310 -27.67 -25.58 -0.08
CA ALA A 310 -28.98 -25.77 -0.68
C ALA A 310 -29.36 -24.58 -1.59
N SER A 311 -29.94 -24.91 -2.73
CA SER A 311 -30.45 -23.94 -3.72
C SER A 311 -31.40 -22.94 -3.07
N GLY A 312 -31.25 -21.65 -3.37
CA GLY A 312 -32.05 -20.58 -2.78
C GLY A 312 -31.45 -19.94 -1.51
N THR A 313 -30.37 -20.48 -0.96
CA THR A 313 -29.68 -19.85 0.18
C THR A 313 -28.84 -18.64 -0.29
N ARG A 314 -29.10 -17.49 0.31
CA ARG A 314 -28.34 -16.27 -0.02
C ARG A 314 -26.92 -16.36 0.53
N VAL A 315 -25.92 -16.16 -0.32
CA VAL A 315 -24.49 -16.16 0.03
C VAL A 315 -24.18 -15.22 1.22
N ASN A 316 -24.81 -14.04 1.25
CA ASN A 316 -24.63 -13.08 2.33
C ASN A 316 -25.00 -13.62 3.72
N LYS A 317 -25.89 -14.62 3.80
CA LYS A 317 -26.24 -15.24 5.07
C LYS A 317 -25.07 -16.02 5.66
N ILE A 318 -24.22 -16.62 4.82
CA ILE A 318 -23.06 -17.37 5.25
C ILE A 318 -21.92 -16.41 5.60
N THR A 319 -21.68 -15.41 4.76
CA THR A 319 -20.62 -14.43 5.02
C THR A 319 -20.88 -13.58 6.28
N SER A 320 -22.16 -13.43 6.68
CA SER A 320 -22.54 -12.69 7.89
C SER A 320 -22.21 -13.42 9.19
N ILE A 321 -22.14 -14.76 9.18
CA ILE A 321 -21.85 -15.58 10.37
C ILE A 321 -20.38 -16.00 10.51
N ASN A 322 -19.47 -15.28 9.88
CA ASN A 322 -18.05 -15.62 9.90
C ASN A 322 -17.43 -15.57 11.31
N ARG A 323 -17.94 -14.68 12.18
CA ARG A 323 -17.48 -14.53 13.56
C ARG A 323 -17.97 -15.69 14.44
N GLU A 324 -19.20 -16.10 14.24
CA GLU A 324 -19.83 -17.22 14.93
C GLU A 324 -19.12 -18.55 14.58
N ILE A 325 -18.77 -18.71 13.30
CA ILE A 325 -17.95 -19.84 12.84
C ILE A 325 -16.57 -19.81 13.51
N ALA A 326 -15.90 -18.64 13.51
CA ALA A 326 -14.59 -18.49 14.15
C ALA A 326 -14.64 -18.80 15.65
N LEU A 327 -15.69 -18.34 16.33
CA LEU A 327 -15.91 -18.60 17.75
C LEU A 327 -16.11 -20.10 18.03
N ALA A 328 -16.97 -20.77 17.24
CA ALA A 328 -17.28 -22.19 17.42
C ALA A 328 -16.08 -23.09 17.15
N LEU A 329 -15.23 -22.72 16.19
CA LEU A 329 -14.00 -23.44 15.86
C LEU A 329 -12.82 -23.05 16.76
N ALA A 330 -12.99 -22.08 17.68
CA ALA A 330 -11.92 -21.49 18.48
C ALA A 330 -10.73 -20.98 17.63
N LYS A 331 -11.03 -20.42 16.45
CA LYS A 331 -10.04 -19.82 15.54
C LYS A 331 -10.11 -18.30 15.61
N LYS A 332 -8.96 -17.63 15.47
CA LYS A 332 -8.88 -16.17 15.54
C LYS A 332 -9.67 -15.50 14.42
N ASP A 333 -9.50 -15.98 13.20
CA ASP A 333 -10.12 -15.45 11.98
C ASP A 333 -10.52 -16.59 11.04
N VAL A 334 -11.63 -16.37 10.32
CA VAL A 334 -12.14 -17.25 9.29
C VAL A 334 -12.36 -16.42 8.04
N ARG A 335 -11.84 -16.87 6.91
CA ARG A 335 -12.12 -16.26 5.59
C ARG A 335 -13.14 -17.12 4.86
N ILE A 336 -14.15 -16.47 4.32
CA ILE A 336 -15.17 -17.14 3.50
C ILE A 336 -14.98 -16.71 2.05
N GLU A 337 -14.79 -17.67 1.17
CA GLU A 337 -14.69 -17.48 -0.28
C GLU A 337 -15.97 -17.99 -0.93
N ALA A 338 -16.77 -17.08 -1.47
CA ALA A 338 -18.09 -17.43 -1.95
C ALA A 338 -18.48 -16.67 -3.23
N PRO A 339 -18.59 -17.37 -4.37
CA PRO A 339 -18.27 -18.78 -4.58
C PRO A 339 -16.75 -19.05 -4.70
N ILE A 340 -16.34 -20.30 -4.59
CA ILE A 340 -14.99 -20.73 -5.01
C ILE A 340 -14.89 -20.54 -6.53
N PRO A 341 -13.80 -19.92 -7.06
CA PRO A 341 -13.66 -19.71 -8.49
C PRO A 341 -13.77 -21.01 -9.31
N GLY A 342 -14.72 -21.02 -10.25
CA GLY A 342 -14.99 -22.19 -11.11
C GLY A 342 -15.83 -23.29 -10.47
N LYS A 343 -16.31 -23.12 -9.23
CA LYS A 343 -17.19 -24.07 -8.52
C LYS A 343 -18.49 -23.39 -8.08
N ASN A 344 -19.51 -24.18 -7.78
CA ASN A 344 -20.79 -23.72 -7.23
C ASN A 344 -20.86 -23.86 -5.69
N THR A 345 -19.72 -24.00 -5.06
CA THR A 345 -19.54 -24.24 -3.62
C THR A 345 -18.94 -23.03 -2.93
N VAL A 346 -18.97 -23.03 -1.60
CA VAL A 346 -18.40 -21.99 -0.73
C VAL A 346 -17.25 -22.57 0.05
N GLY A 347 -16.10 -21.89 0.05
CA GLY A 347 -14.92 -22.25 0.84
C GLY A 347 -14.90 -21.53 2.18
N ILE A 348 -14.75 -22.28 3.27
CA ILE A 348 -14.45 -21.74 4.59
C ILE A 348 -12.99 -22.05 4.93
N GLU A 349 -12.20 -21.00 5.06
CA GLU A 349 -10.75 -21.10 5.27
C GLU A 349 -10.38 -20.65 6.69
N PHE A 350 -9.60 -21.46 7.39
CA PHE A 350 -9.04 -21.11 8.69
C PHE A 350 -7.71 -21.81 8.95
N ALA A 351 -6.97 -21.31 9.95
CA ALA A 351 -5.65 -21.81 10.29
C ALA A 351 -5.64 -23.27 10.72
N ASN A 352 -4.67 -24.04 10.21
CA ASN A 352 -4.36 -25.37 10.71
C ASN A 352 -3.89 -25.32 12.16
N ASP A 353 -4.13 -26.39 12.92
CA ASP A 353 -3.61 -26.50 14.29
C ASP A 353 -2.06 -26.58 14.29
N VAL A 354 -1.50 -27.21 13.28
CA VAL A 354 -0.05 -27.27 13.05
C VAL A 354 0.27 -26.67 11.68
N ALA A 355 0.93 -25.51 11.69
CA ALA A 355 1.38 -24.87 10.46
C ALA A 355 2.69 -25.50 9.97
N THR A 356 2.76 -25.83 8.68
CA THR A 356 3.98 -26.33 8.03
C THR A 356 4.63 -25.18 7.24
N PRO A 357 5.86 -24.76 7.59
CA PRO A 357 6.55 -23.73 6.83
C PRO A 357 6.92 -24.21 5.42
N VAL A 358 6.71 -23.36 4.43
CA VAL A 358 7.05 -23.64 3.05
C VAL A 358 8.51 -23.23 2.81
N SER A 359 9.38 -24.19 2.49
CA SER A 359 10.80 -23.92 2.23
C SER A 359 11.02 -23.34 0.83
N PHE A 360 11.85 -22.30 0.72
CA PHE A 360 12.26 -21.77 -0.57
C PHE A 360 13.00 -22.80 -1.43
N TYR A 361 13.82 -23.67 -0.82
CA TYR A 361 14.49 -24.79 -1.50
C TYR A 361 13.46 -25.71 -2.20
N GLU A 362 12.42 -26.12 -1.50
CA GLU A 362 11.39 -27.00 -2.02
C GLU A 362 10.72 -26.43 -3.27
N ILE A 363 10.47 -25.13 -3.27
CA ILE A 363 9.76 -24.48 -4.36
C ILE A 363 10.65 -24.25 -5.56
N ILE A 364 11.87 -23.73 -5.36
CA ILE A 364 12.78 -23.42 -6.46
C ILE A 364 13.32 -24.69 -7.13
N SER A 365 13.46 -25.78 -6.37
CA SER A 365 13.89 -27.11 -6.89
C SER A 365 12.74 -27.94 -7.48
N SER A 366 11.51 -27.41 -7.46
CA SER A 366 10.35 -28.12 -8.00
C SER A 366 10.46 -28.35 -9.51
N LYS A 367 9.81 -29.41 -10.01
CA LYS A 367 9.75 -29.72 -11.44
C LYS A 367 9.28 -28.51 -12.26
N LYS A 368 8.23 -27.80 -11.81
CA LYS A 368 7.69 -26.61 -12.48
C LYS A 368 8.73 -25.50 -12.67
N MET A 369 9.62 -25.31 -11.70
CA MET A 369 10.68 -24.30 -11.76
C MET A 369 11.91 -24.80 -12.54
N MET A 370 12.23 -26.08 -12.43
CA MET A 370 13.36 -26.66 -13.14
C MET A 370 13.09 -26.81 -14.65
N ASP A 371 11.88 -27.20 -15.05
CA ASP A 371 11.47 -27.27 -16.45
C ASP A 371 11.41 -25.89 -17.14
N ALA A 372 11.38 -24.79 -16.37
CA ALA A 372 11.30 -23.41 -16.85
C ALA A 372 12.59 -22.62 -16.59
N MET A 373 13.78 -23.25 -16.65
CA MET A 373 15.07 -22.57 -16.42
C MET A 373 15.41 -21.52 -17.49
N ASP A 374 14.83 -21.62 -18.67
CA ASP A 374 14.87 -20.62 -19.74
C ASP A 374 14.16 -19.31 -19.38
N LYS A 375 13.12 -19.37 -18.53
CA LYS A 375 12.33 -18.23 -18.10
C LYS A 375 12.98 -17.53 -16.91
N LYS A 376 13.95 -16.66 -17.19
CA LYS A 376 14.79 -15.98 -16.16
C LYS A 376 14.00 -15.13 -15.18
N LEU A 377 12.87 -14.57 -15.58
CA LEU A 377 11.98 -13.73 -14.79
C LEU A 377 10.76 -14.48 -14.20
N MET A 378 10.76 -15.80 -14.25
CA MET A 378 9.79 -16.63 -13.54
C MET A 378 10.24 -16.85 -12.10
N VAL A 379 9.48 -16.32 -11.15
CA VAL A 379 9.79 -16.38 -9.72
C VAL A 379 8.73 -17.16 -8.96
N PRO A 380 9.11 -18.05 -8.03
CA PRO A 380 8.17 -18.78 -7.20
C PRO A 380 7.75 -17.93 -6.01
N LEU A 381 6.46 -17.91 -5.71
CA LEU A 381 5.90 -17.17 -4.58
C LEU A 381 5.72 -18.05 -3.34
N GLY A 382 5.20 -19.27 -3.51
CA GLY A 382 4.85 -20.12 -2.39
C GLY A 382 3.99 -21.31 -2.81
N LYS A 383 3.21 -21.86 -1.90
CA LYS A 383 2.22 -22.93 -2.15
C LYS A 383 0.80 -22.43 -1.95
N SER A 384 -0.10 -22.81 -2.85
CA SER A 384 -1.55 -22.62 -2.68
C SER A 384 -2.11 -23.55 -1.60
N ILE A 385 -3.38 -23.38 -1.27
CA ILE A 385 -4.11 -24.27 -0.35
C ILE A 385 -4.14 -25.71 -0.93
N MET A 386 -4.23 -25.84 -2.24
CA MET A 386 -4.21 -27.14 -2.94
C MET A 386 -2.81 -27.78 -3.02
N GLY A 387 -1.78 -27.12 -2.47
CA GLY A 387 -0.40 -27.59 -2.54
C GLY A 387 0.35 -27.24 -3.82
N ASP A 388 -0.31 -26.60 -4.78
CA ASP A 388 0.30 -26.18 -6.04
C ASP A 388 1.30 -25.04 -5.83
N ILE A 389 2.37 -25.05 -6.62
CA ILE A 389 3.35 -23.98 -6.58
C ILE A 389 2.82 -22.75 -7.34
N GLY A 390 2.59 -21.68 -6.57
CA GLY A 390 2.29 -20.36 -7.08
C GLY A 390 3.54 -19.72 -7.66
N VAL A 391 3.46 -19.27 -8.91
CA VAL A 391 4.56 -18.62 -9.62
C VAL A 391 4.11 -17.29 -10.22
N CYS A 392 5.04 -16.35 -10.33
CA CYS A 392 4.87 -15.10 -11.04
C CYS A 392 5.88 -15.03 -12.20
N GLU A 393 5.40 -14.84 -13.43
CA GLU A 393 6.25 -14.51 -14.58
C GLU A 393 6.28 -12.98 -14.73
N ILE A 394 7.35 -12.33 -14.25
CA ILE A 394 7.46 -10.86 -14.20
C ILE A 394 7.34 -10.24 -15.60
N ASN A 395 7.84 -10.87 -16.65
CA ASN A 395 7.71 -10.39 -18.02
C ASN A 395 6.27 -10.41 -18.55
N LYS A 396 5.41 -11.32 -18.05
CA LYS A 396 3.99 -11.36 -18.36
C LYS A 396 3.17 -10.44 -17.46
N MET A 397 3.60 -10.27 -16.22
CA MET A 397 3.04 -9.37 -15.21
C MET A 397 4.05 -8.26 -14.92
N PRO A 398 4.23 -7.30 -15.86
CA PRO A 398 5.44 -6.47 -15.92
C PRO A 398 5.64 -5.58 -14.72
N HIS A 399 4.57 -5.26 -14.01
CA HIS A 399 4.62 -4.40 -12.82
C HIS A 399 3.74 -5.01 -11.74
N MET A 400 4.24 -5.00 -10.51
CA MET A 400 3.60 -5.63 -9.38
C MET A 400 3.62 -4.73 -8.14
N LEU A 401 2.48 -4.63 -7.48
CA LEU A 401 2.33 -4.00 -6.18
C LEU A 401 2.35 -5.07 -5.09
N VAL A 402 3.17 -4.87 -4.07
CA VAL A 402 3.30 -5.77 -2.91
C VAL A 402 3.06 -4.99 -1.63
N ALA A 403 1.97 -5.26 -0.93
CA ALA A 403 1.64 -4.51 0.27
C ALA A 403 1.32 -5.40 1.47
N GLY A 404 1.53 -4.89 2.69
CA GLY A 404 1.22 -5.59 3.94
C GLY A 404 1.90 -4.97 5.14
N THR A 405 1.35 -5.19 6.33
CA THR A 405 1.89 -4.65 7.58
C THR A 405 3.25 -5.24 7.95
N THR A 406 3.94 -4.60 8.88
CA THR A 406 5.21 -5.11 9.44
C THR A 406 5.01 -6.52 10.00
N GLY A 407 5.94 -7.44 9.68
CA GLY A 407 5.86 -8.84 10.11
C GLY A 407 4.86 -9.71 9.34
N SER A 408 4.16 -9.18 8.33
CA SER A 408 3.21 -9.95 7.52
C SER A 408 3.88 -10.93 6.54
N GLY A 409 5.16 -10.71 6.18
CA GLY A 409 5.93 -11.53 5.24
C GLY A 409 6.35 -10.82 3.95
N LYS A 410 6.04 -9.52 3.80
CA LYS A 410 6.37 -8.70 2.63
C LYS A 410 7.86 -8.77 2.25
N SER A 411 8.75 -8.45 3.19
CA SER A 411 10.20 -8.43 2.94
C SER A 411 10.74 -9.83 2.61
N VAL A 412 10.21 -10.87 3.23
CA VAL A 412 10.60 -12.26 2.92
C VAL A 412 10.23 -12.62 1.49
N CYS A 413 9.06 -12.20 1.02
CA CYS A 413 8.63 -12.41 -0.37
C CYS A 413 9.53 -11.66 -1.36
N ILE A 414 9.85 -10.39 -1.09
CA ILE A 414 10.76 -9.60 -1.94
C ILE A 414 12.14 -10.25 -2.00
N ASN A 415 12.66 -10.69 -0.87
CA ASN A 415 13.91 -11.43 -0.81
C ASN A 415 13.84 -12.75 -1.58
N GLY A 416 12.72 -13.48 -1.51
CA GLY A 416 12.47 -14.68 -2.32
C GLY A 416 12.50 -14.40 -3.83
N ILE A 417 11.91 -13.28 -4.27
CA ILE A 417 11.95 -12.83 -5.67
C ILE A 417 13.39 -12.52 -6.10
N ILE A 418 14.12 -11.74 -5.31
CA ILE A 418 15.52 -11.38 -5.59
C ILE A 418 16.39 -12.64 -5.66
N CYS A 419 16.34 -13.50 -4.66
CA CYS A 419 17.12 -14.72 -4.62
C CYS A 419 16.77 -15.67 -5.78
N SER A 420 15.50 -15.75 -6.19
CA SER A 420 15.10 -16.50 -7.37
C SER A 420 15.77 -15.98 -8.64
N ILE A 421 15.85 -14.66 -8.82
CA ILE A 421 16.53 -14.04 -9.96
C ILE A 421 18.04 -14.35 -9.90
N LEU A 422 18.69 -14.14 -8.75
CA LEU A 422 20.12 -14.37 -8.57
C LEU A 422 20.53 -15.83 -8.81
N MET A 423 19.66 -16.79 -8.49
CA MET A 423 19.93 -18.23 -8.70
C MET A 423 19.61 -18.73 -10.11
N ARG A 424 18.93 -17.95 -10.94
CA ARG A 424 18.43 -18.41 -12.24
C ARG A 424 18.90 -17.56 -13.43
N ALA A 425 19.32 -16.35 -13.18
CA ALA A 425 19.76 -15.42 -14.20
C ALA A 425 21.19 -14.97 -13.97
N ARG A 426 21.90 -14.72 -15.06
CA ARG A 426 23.24 -14.14 -15.05
C ARG A 426 23.17 -12.61 -15.05
N PRO A 427 24.23 -11.89 -14.63
CA PRO A 427 24.25 -10.45 -14.63
C PRO A 427 24.09 -9.79 -16.01
N ASP A 428 24.40 -10.51 -17.09
CA ASP A 428 24.20 -10.09 -18.47
C ASP A 428 22.81 -10.38 -19.00
N GLU A 429 22.02 -11.21 -18.31
CA GLU A 429 20.62 -11.52 -18.64
C GLU A 429 19.62 -10.64 -17.88
N VAL A 430 19.90 -10.36 -16.59
CA VAL A 430 19.02 -9.56 -15.72
C VAL A 430 19.86 -8.59 -14.88
N LYS A 431 19.45 -7.34 -14.88
CA LYS A 431 19.98 -6.28 -14.02
C LYS A 431 18.94 -5.85 -12.98
N LEU A 432 19.42 -5.38 -11.84
CA LEU A 432 18.60 -4.95 -10.72
C LEU A 432 18.87 -3.49 -10.36
N VAL A 433 17.80 -2.75 -10.08
CA VAL A 433 17.85 -1.44 -9.43
C VAL A 433 17.03 -1.55 -8.16
N MET A 434 17.66 -1.31 -7.01
CA MET A 434 17.03 -1.47 -5.71
C MET A 434 16.96 -0.14 -4.96
N VAL A 435 15.81 0.12 -4.36
CA VAL A 435 15.54 1.33 -3.56
C VAL A 435 15.07 0.89 -2.18
N ASP A 436 15.84 1.25 -1.16
CA ASP A 436 15.57 0.94 0.26
C ASP A 436 15.78 2.18 1.12
N PRO A 437 14.75 3.03 1.29
CA PRO A 437 14.88 4.26 2.08
C PRO A 437 15.21 4.03 3.55
N LYS A 438 14.93 2.83 4.08
CA LYS A 438 15.16 2.48 5.48
C LYS A 438 16.52 1.87 5.76
N VAL A 439 17.26 1.47 4.72
CA VAL A 439 18.59 0.83 4.80
C VAL A 439 18.59 -0.44 5.67
N VAL A 440 17.50 -1.23 5.60
CA VAL A 440 17.31 -2.40 6.46
C VAL A 440 17.22 -3.69 5.68
N GLU A 441 16.44 -3.69 4.59
CA GLU A 441 16.01 -4.93 3.93
C GLU A 441 16.88 -5.29 2.71
N LEU A 442 17.26 -4.31 1.90
CA LEU A 442 17.94 -4.54 0.61
C LEU A 442 19.42 -4.20 0.60
N SER A 443 19.91 -3.51 1.61
CA SER A 443 21.32 -3.08 1.70
C SER A 443 22.32 -4.26 1.71
N VAL A 444 21.88 -5.44 2.12
CA VAL A 444 22.67 -6.68 2.12
C VAL A 444 23.05 -7.15 0.71
N TYR A 445 22.35 -6.68 -0.32
CA TYR A 445 22.62 -7.02 -1.73
C TYR A 445 23.69 -6.10 -2.37
N ASN A 446 24.22 -5.11 -1.64
CA ASN A 446 25.30 -4.29 -2.18
C ASN A 446 26.51 -5.15 -2.56
N GLY A 447 27.03 -4.92 -3.76
CA GLY A 447 28.15 -5.70 -4.30
C GLY A 447 27.74 -6.88 -5.20
N VAL A 448 26.46 -7.23 -5.25
CA VAL A 448 25.95 -8.26 -6.19
C VAL A 448 26.11 -7.77 -7.63
N PRO A 449 26.70 -8.59 -8.56
CA PRO A 449 27.01 -8.15 -9.93
C PRO A 449 25.80 -7.84 -10.81
N HIS A 450 24.60 -8.20 -10.37
CA HIS A 450 23.35 -7.85 -11.04
C HIS A 450 22.93 -6.38 -10.81
N LEU A 451 23.43 -5.71 -9.75
CA LEU A 451 23.09 -4.32 -9.48
C LEU A 451 23.67 -3.38 -10.52
N MET A 452 22.86 -2.47 -11.05
CA MET A 452 23.29 -1.37 -11.93
C MET A 452 23.96 -0.24 -11.15
N CYS A 453 23.53 -0.03 -9.91
CA CYS A 453 24.09 0.94 -8.97
C CYS A 453 23.95 0.39 -7.55
N PRO A 454 24.70 0.90 -6.57
CA PRO A 454 24.47 0.58 -5.16
C PRO A 454 23.01 0.81 -4.77
N VAL A 455 22.51 0.06 -3.78
CA VAL A 455 21.15 0.23 -3.28
C VAL A 455 20.90 1.68 -2.88
N VAL A 456 19.86 2.28 -3.47
CA VAL A 456 19.56 3.70 -3.29
C VAL A 456 18.75 3.90 -2.01
N SER A 457 19.31 4.62 -1.05
CA SER A 457 18.68 4.86 0.26
C SER A 457 18.05 6.25 0.40
N ASP A 458 18.53 7.23 -0.35
CA ASP A 458 17.99 8.60 -0.29
C ASP A 458 16.77 8.75 -1.23
N PRO A 459 15.61 9.23 -0.73
CA PRO A 459 14.39 9.36 -1.54
C PRO A 459 14.54 10.29 -2.75
N LYS A 460 15.32 11.36 -2.66
CA LYS A 460 15.55 12.26 -3.81
C LYS A 460 16.41 11.58 -4.86
N LYS A 461 17.45 10.83 -4.44
CA LYS A 461 18.26 10.02 -5.35
C LYS A 461 17.44 8.90 -5.97
N ALA A 462 16.46 8.35 -5.25
CA ALA A 462 15.52 7.35 -5.78
C ALA A 462 14.67 7.93 -6.91
N ALA A 463 14.14 9.15 -6.77
CA ALA A 463 13.42 9.83 -7.84
C ALA A 463 14.31 10.03 -9.09
N VAL A 464 15.57 10.42 -8.89
CA VAL A 464 16.56 10.53 -9.98
C VAL A 464 16.84 9.16 -10.63
N ALA A 465 16.99 8.10 -9.83
CA ALA A 465 17.21 6.75 -10.35
C ALA A 465 16.02 6.28 -11.22
N LEU A 466 14.78 6.52 -10.77
CA LEU A 466 13.57 6.21 -11.55
C LEU A 466 13.52 7.03 -12.85
N SER A 467 13.85 8.31 -12.82
CA SER A 467 13.94 9.16 -14.02
C SER A 467 15.00 8.63 -15.01
N LYS A 468 16.15 8.15 -14.52
CA LYS A 468 17.15 7.50 -15.37
C LYS A 468 16.65 6.20 -15.99
N MET A 469 15.81 5.44 -15.30
CA MET A 469 15.18 4.24 -15.87
C MET A 469 14.16 4.59 -16.96
N VAL A 470 13.47 5.72 -16.83
CA VAL A 470 12.63 6.26 -17.91
C VAL A 470 13.49 6.63 -19.12
N ALA A 471 14.62 7.31 -18.93
CA ALA A 471 15.54 7.64 -20.02
C ALA A 471 16.12 6.38 -20.70
N GLU A 472 16.49 5.36 -19.93
CA GLU A 472 16.95 4.07 -20.46
C GLU A 472 15.84 3.37 -21.29
N MET A 473 14.60 3.43 -20.82
CA MET A 473 13.46 2.94 -21.58
C MET A 473 13.34 3.63 -22.95
N GLU A 474 13.44 4.95 -22.99
CA GLU A 474 13.38 5.74 -24.21
C GLU A 474 14.54 5.42 -25.16
N ARG A 475 15.77 5.32 -24.63
CA ARG A 475 16.94 4.89 -25.39
C ARG A 475 16.74 3.50 -26.03
N ARG A 476 16.13 2.56 -25.30
CA ARG A 476 15.83 1.22 -25.84
C ARG A 476 14.83 1.30 -26.99
N TYR A 477 13.82 2.15 -26.91
CA TYR A 477 12.89 2.35 -27.99
C TYR A 477 13.54 2.96 -29.24
N GLU A 478 14.48 3.90 -29.09
CA GLU A 478 15.29 4.41 -30.19
C GLU A 478 16.08 3.27 -30.86
N THR A 479 16.76 2.44 -30.06
CA THR A 479 17.49 1.27 -30.54
C THR A 479 16.58 0.26 -31.27
N PHE A 480 15.37 0.03 -30.77
CA PHE A 480 14.39 -0.85 -31.43
C PHE A 480 13.91 -0.26 -32.77
N SER A 481 13.74 1.04 -32.83
CA SER A 481 13.37 1.74 -34.07
C SER A 481 14.47 1.61 -35.13
N GLU A 482 15.73 1.81 -34.78
CA GLU A 482 16.88 1.69 -35.68
C GLU A 482 17.03 0.26 -36.22
N THR A 483 16.83 -0.76 -35.36
CA THR A 483 16.96 -2.17 -35.71
C THR A 483 15.67 -2.78 -36.28
N LYS A 484 14.58 -1.99 -36.37
CA LYS A 484 13.24 -2.42 -36.80
C LYS A 484 12.69 -3.60 -36.00
N THR A 485 13.02 -3.65 -34.70
CA THR A 485 12.53 -4.63 -33.75
C THR A 485 11.40 -4.05 -32.89
N LYS A 486 10.54 -4.90 -32.30
CA LYS A 486 9.33 -4.45 -31.58
C LYS A 486 9.49 -4.44 -30.06
N ASN A 487 10.39 -5.24 -29.54
CA ASN A 487 10.59 -5.45 -28.12
C ASN A 487 11.98 -6.04 -27.85
N ILE A 488 12.34 -6.14 -26.56
CA ILE A 488 13.63 -6.67 -26.13
C ILE A 488 13.90 -8.11 -26.62
N GLU A 489 12.88 -8.96 -26.69
CA GLU A 489 13.01 -10.35 -27.14
C GLU A 489 13.40 -10.42 -28.62
N SER A 490 12.68 -9.67 -29.46
CA SER A 490 13.00 -9.57 -30.91
C SER A 490 14.33 -8.88 -31.17
N TYR A 491 14.71 -7.89 -30.33
CA TYR A 491 16.03 -7.27 -30.42
C TYR A 491 17.14 -8.24 -30.05
N ASN A 492 17.01 -8.95 -28.94
CA ASN A 492 18.02 -9.92 -28.49
C ASN A 492 18.17 -11.08 -29.47
N ALA A 493 17.08 -11.54 -30.09
CA ALA A 493 17.13 -12.53 -31.18
C ALA A 493 17.83 -11.98 -32.43
N TYR A 494 17.59 -10.71 -32.79
CA TYR A 494 18.31 -10.04 -33.88
C TYR A 494 19.82 -9.96 -33.59
N ILE A 495 20.22 -9.58 -32.38
CA ILE A 495 21.64 -9.51 -31.98
C ILE A 495 22.29 -10.91 -31.99
N GLU A 496 21.57 -11.95 -31.57
CA GLU A 496 22.07 -13.33 -31.59
C GLU A 496 22.39 -13.78 -33.04
N LYS A 497 21.46 -13.56 -33.94
CA LYS A 497 21.63 -13.85 -35.36
C LYS A 497 22.76 -13.00 -35.96
N TRP A 498 22.84 -11.72 -35.66
CA TRP A 498 23.90 -10.83 -36.11
C TRP A 498 25.29 -11.33 -35.62
N ASN A 499 25.39 -11.76 -34.37
CA ASN A 499 26.62 -12.31 -33.78
C ASN A 499 27.03 -13.65 -34.43
N GLU A 500 26.07 -14.48 -34.81
CA GLU A 500 26.33 -15.71 -35.56
C GLU A 500 26.90 -15.42 -36.96
N GLU A 501 26.30 -14.44 -37.66
CA GLU A 501 26.73 -14.04 -39.02
C GLU A 501 28.12 -13.38 -39.02
N HIS A 502 28.49 -12.64 -37.95
CA HIS A 502 29.80 -11.96 -37.84
C HIS A 502 30.81 -12.65 -36.93
N LYS A 503 30.58 -13.92 -36.62
CA LYS A 503 31.45 -14.69 -35.74
C LYS A 503 32.88 -14.84 -36.30
N ALA A 504 33.02 -14.87 -37.60
CA ALA A 504 34.31 -14.95 -38.29
C ALA A 504 35.13 -13.64 -38.15
N ASP A 505 34.46 -12.50 -37.99
CA ASP A 505 35.08 -11.16 -37.89
C ASP A 505 35.54 -10.85 -36.45
N GLY A 506 35.25 -11.73 -35.49
CA GLY A 506 35.62 -11.52 -34.07
C GLY A 506 34.85 -10.41 -33.36
N VAL A 507 33.82 -9.82 -34.00
CA VAL A 507 33.02 -8.73 -33.46
C VAL A 507 31.73 -9.30 -32.84
N THR A 508 31.46 -8.95 -31.58
CA THR A 508 30.23 -9.34 -30.91
C THR A 508 29.49 -8.13 -30.37
N LYS A 509 28.17 -8.08 -30.55
CA LYS A 509 27.29 -7.10 -29.94
C LYS A 509 26.65 -7.69 -28.67
N ALA A 510 26.55 -6.86 -27.63
CA ALA A 510 25.90 -7.28 -26.39
C ALA A 510 24.37 -7.31 -26.53
N LYS A 511 23.73 -8.33 -25.97
CA LYS A 511 22.29 -8.37 -25.79
C LYS A 511 21.87 -7.35 -24.73
N LEU A 512 20.64 -6.85 -24.78
CA LEU A 512 20.07 -6.03 -23.74
C LEU A 512 19.57 -6.92 -22.58
N PRO A 513 20.01 -6.65 -21.33
CA PRO A 513 19.48 -7.36 -20.18
C PRO A 513 18.07 -6.87 -19.84
N TYR A 514 17.24 -7.73 -19.24
CA TYR A 514 16.06 -7.29 -18.52
C TYR A 514 16.48 -6.44 -17.31
N ILE A 515 15.65 -5.45 -16.95
CA ILE A 515 15.89 -4.64 -15.74
C ILE A 515 14.69 -4.83 -14.82
N VAL A 516 14.96 -5.20 -13.55
CA VAL A 516 13.93 -5.26 -12.52
C VAL A 516 14.22 -4.19 -11.47
N ILE A 517 13.29 -3.26 -11.34
CA ILE A 517 13.33 -2.18 -10.37
C ILE A 517 12.53 -2.64 -9.14
N ILE A 518 13.13 -2.58 -7.96
CA ILE A 518 12.49 -2.99 -6.70
C ILE A 518 12.51 -1.83 -5.73
N ILE A 519 11.33 -1.39 -5.29
CA ILE A 519 11.14 -0.36 -4.27
C ILE A 519 10.58 -1.04 -3.03
N ASP A 520 11.34 -1.08 -1.92
CA ASP A 520 10.90 -1.74 -0.68
C ASP A 520 9.82 -0.96 0.07
N GLU A 521 9.91 0.39 0.07
CA GLU A 521 8.91 1.23 0.75
C GLU A 521 8.56 2.47 -0.09
N LEU A 522 7.47 2.38 -0.82
CA LEU A 522 6.98 3.49 -1.63
C LEU A 522 6.55 4.69 -0.77
N ALA A 523 5.97 4.44 0.42
CA ALA A 523 5.46 5.51 1.28
C ALA A 523 6.54 6.55 1.61
N ASP A 524 7.77 6.11 1.87
CA ASP A 524 8.85 7.02 2.24
C ASP A 524 9.32 7.87 1.05
N LEU A 525 9.16 7.38 -0.18
CA LEU A 525 9.42 8.17 -1.39
C LEU A 525 8.30 9.20 -1.64
N MET A 526 7.05 8.77 -1.46
CA MET A 526 5.88 9.64 -1.65
C MET A 526 5.82 10.79 -0.65
N MET A 527 6.40 10.64 0.53
CA MET A 527 6.51 11.71 1.53
C MET A 527 7.48 12.82 1.13
N VAL A 528 8.48 12.53 0.28
CA VAL A 528 9.58 13.47 -0.02
C VAL A 528 9.53 13.99 -1.45
N ALA A 529 9.18 13.14 -2.42
CA ALA A 529 9.22 13.44 -3.85
C ALA A 529 8.03 12.81 -4.59
N ALA A 530 6.81 13.02 -4.07
CA ALA A 530 5.61 12.33 -4.54
C ALA A 530 5.39 12.48 -6.05
N LYS A 531 5.46 13.70 -6.56
CA LYS A 531 5.16 14.00 -7.96
C LYS A 531 6.16 13.36 -8.92
N GLU A 532 7.45 13.51 -8.66
CA GLU A 532 8.53 12.98 -9.50
C GLU A 532 8.54 11.45 -9.50
N VAL A 533 8.24 10.85 -8.36
CA VAL A 533 8.16 9.39 -8.20
C VAL A 533 6.93 8.85 -8.91
N GLU A 534 5.75 9.46 -8.70
CA GLU A 534 4.51 9.04 -9.35
C GLU A 534 4.59 9.17 -10.88
N ASP A 535 5.08 10.31 -11.39
CA ASP A 535 5.27 10.53 -12.83
C ASP A 535 6.22 9.49 -13.44
N SER A 536 7.32 9.17 -12.76
CA SER A 536 8.28 8.16 -13.23
C SER A 536 7.68 6.75 -13.22
N ILE A 537 6.97 6.37 -12.14
CA ILE A 537 6.25 5.10 -12.05
C ILE A 537 5.21 5.00 -13.17
N LEU A 538 4.44 6.06 -13.42
CA LEU A 538 3.41 6.10 -14.46
C LEU A 538 4.03 5.86 -15.85
N ARG A 539 5.11 6.56 -16.19
CA ARG A 539 5.80 6.40 -17.47
C ARG A 539 6.38 5.00 -17.66
N ILE A 540 7.01 4.44 -16.62
CA ILE A 540 7.54 3.08 -16.63
C ILE A 540 6.39 2.09 -16.84
N THR A 541 5.33 2.17 -16.05
CA THR A 541 4.24 1.18 -16.08
C THR A 541 3.45 1.19 -17.38
N GLN A 542 3.38 2.33 -18.07
CA GLN A 542 2.68 2.45 -19.36
C GLN A 542 3.46 1.90 -20.55
N LYS A 543 4.79 1.98 -20.53
CA LYS A 543 5.58 1.71 -21.74
C LYS A 543 6.71 0.71 -21.55
N ALA A 544 7.23 0.48 -20.35
CA ALA A 544 8.49 -0.21 -20.16
C ALA A 544 8.45 -1.74 -20.41
N ARG A 545 7.27 -2.36 -20.53
CA ARG A 545 7.13 -3.81 -20.77
C ARG A 545 7.89 -4.26 -22.02
N ALA A 546 7.70 -3.60 -23.15
CA ALA A 546 8.37 -3.96 -24.41
C ALA A 546 9.88 -3.67 -24.35
N ALA A 547 10.30 -2.70 -23.55
CA ALA A 547 11.71 -2.40 -23.30
C ALA A 547 12.38 -3.39 -22.34
N GLY A 548 11.65 -4.34 -21.75
CA GLY A 548 12.17 -5.30 -20.78
C GLY A 548 12.53 -4.70 -19.42
N ILE A 549 11.82 -3.63 -19.02
CA ILE A 549 12.01 -2.97 -17.72
C ILE A 549 10.75 -3.22 -16.89
N HIS A 550 10.93 -3.79 -15.71
CA HIS A 550 9.86 -4.25 -14.84
C HIS A 550 9.97 -3.58 -13.47
N LEU A 551 8.82 -3.34 -12.83
CA LEU A 551 8.77 -2.60 -11.57
C LEU A 551 8.01 -3.40 -10.50
N ILE A 552 8.65 -3.62 -9.36
CA ILE A 552 8.05 -4.18 -8.16
C ILE A 552 8.03 -3.07 -7.11
N VAL A 553 6.83 -2.63 -6.76
CA VAL A 553 6.63 -1.57 -5.78
C VAL A 553 6.07 -2.18 -4.52
N ALA A 554 6.78 -1.98 -3.40
CA ALA A 554 6.29 -2.47 -2.13
C ALA A 554 6.02 -1.32 -1.14
N THR A 555 5.10 -1.57 -0.19
CA THR A 555 4.79 -0.65 0.89
C THR A 555 4.21 -1.37 2.11
N GLN A 556 4.52 -0.85 3.30
CA GLN A 556 3.90 -1.25 4.56
C GLN A 556 2.72 -0.35 4.95
N ARG A 557 2.50 0.74 4.19
CA ARG A 557 1.43 1.72 4.42
C ARG A 557 0.43 1.70 3.26
N PRO A 558 -0.59 0.84 3.31
CA PRO A 558 -1.58 0.70 2.25
C PRO A 558 -2.64 1.81 2.29
N SER A 559 -2.21 3.07 2.32
CA SER A 559 -3.10 4.23 2.27
C SER A 559 -3.30 4.74 0.84
N THR A 560 -4.37 5.47 0.59
CA THR A 560 -4.70 6.05 -0.72
C THR A 560 -3.70 7.13 -1.17
N ASP A 561 -2.99 7.75 -0.23
CA ASP A 561 -1.94 8.74 -0.51
C ASP A 561 -0.65 8.10 -1.03
N VAL A 562 -0.43 6.82 -0.70
CA VAL A 562 0.71 6.03 -1.15
C VAL A 562 0.35 5.21 -2.39
N ILE A 563 -0.76 4.47 -2.33
CA ILE A 563 -1.29 3.66 -3.44
C ILE A 563 -2.37 4.48 -4.13
N THR A 564 -1.95 5.47 -4.91
CA THR A 564 -2.86 6.39 -5.60
C THR A 564 -3.69 5.68 -6.67
N GLY A 565 -4.77 6.32 -7.10
CA GLY A 565 -5.60 5.80 -8.18
C GLY A 565 -4.82 5.62 -9.50
N LEU A 566 -3.82 6.47 -9.75
CA LEU A 566 -2.95 6.38 -10.94
C LEU A 566 -2.03 5.16 -10.86
N ILE A 567 -1.41 4.91 -9.71
CA ILE A 567 -0.57 3.73 -9.48
C ILE A 567 -1.40 2.45 -9.63
N LYS A 568 -2.59 2.39 -9.01
CA LYS A 568 -3.49 1.23 -9.10
C LYS A 568 -3.95 0.92 -10.52
N ALA A 569 -4.26 1.94 -11.31
CA ALA A 569 -4.72 1.79 -12.69
C ALA A 569 -3.62 1.21 -13.61
N ASN A 570 -2.35 1.45 -13.29
CA ASN A 570 -1.21 1.06 -14.12
C ASN A 570 -0.42 -0.14 -13.58
N ILE A 571 -0.67 -0.57 -12.34
CA ILE A 571 -0.10 -1.79 -11.75
C ILE A 571 -1.23 -2.77 -11.40
N PRO A 572 -1.65 -3.60 -12.36
CA PRO A 572 -2.80 -4.48 -12.19
C PRO A 572 -2.48 -5.76 -11.40
N SER A 573 -1.22 -6.21 -11.39
CA SER A 573 -0.82 -7.40 -10.62
C SER A 573 -0.49 -7.00 -9.19
N ARG A 574 -1.10 -7.69 -8.21
CA ARG A 574 -1.03 -7.27 -6.81
C ARG A 574 -0.82 -8.46 -5.88
N ILE A 575 0.00 -8.25 -4.87
CA ILE A 575 0.14 -9.16 -3.73
C ILE A 575 -0.22 -8.37 -2.46
N SER A 576 -1.17 -8.87 -1.70
CA SER A 576 -1.48 -8.38 -0.37
C SER A 576 -1.14 -9.42 0.68
N PHE A 577 -0.27 -9.07 1.59
CA PHE A 577 -0.09 -9.76 2.85
C PHE A 577 -1.13 -9.29 3.86
N ALA A 578 -1.07 -9.82 5.10
CA ALA A 578 -1.97 -9.42 6.17
C ALA A 578 -1.94 -7.89 6.39
N VAL A 579 -3.12 -7.29 6.49
CA VAL A 579 -3.33 -5.86 6.73
C VAL A 579 -4.24 -5.65 7.94
N GLY A 580 -4.25 -4.41 8.47
CA GLY A 580 -4.99 -4.08 9.68
C GLY A 580 -6.50 -3.99 9.52
N SER A 581 -6.97 -3.67 8.31
CA SER A 581 -8.39 -3.42 8.08
C SER A 581 -8.86 -3.84 6.69
N GLY A 582 -10.18 -4.05 6.54
CA GLY A 582 -10.80 -4.29 5.23
C GLY A 582 -10.71 -3.06 4.30
N VAL A 583 -10.46 -1.85 4.83
CA VAL A 583 -10.18 -0.65 4.02
C VAL A 583 -8.82 -0.78 3.35
N ASP A 584 -7.80 -1.19 4.09
CA ASP A 584 -6.46 -1.42 3.56
C ASP A 584 -6.48 -2.50 2.48
N SER A 585 -7.24 -3.59 2.71
CA SER A 585 -7.42 -4.65 1.72
C SER A 585 -8.02 -4.10 0.42
N ARG A 586 -9.07 -3.27 0.50
CA ARG A 586 -9.66 -2.62 -0.69
C ARG A 586 -8.70 -1.64 -1.36
N THR A 587 -7.87 -0.96 -0.59
CA THR A 587 -6.86 -0.07 -1.16
C THR A 587 -5.86 -0.85 -2.03
N ILE A 588 -5.50 -2.07 -1.65
CA ILE A 588 -4.56 -2.90 -2.39
C ILE A 588 -5.26 -3.71 -3.49
N LEU A 589 -6.30 -4.47 -3.13
CA LEU A 589 -6.90 -5.51 -3.97
C LEU A 589 -8.24 -5.13 -4.61
N ASP A 590 -8.78 -3.94 -4.32
CA ASP A 590 -10.14 -3.49 -4.64
C ASP A 590 -11.25 -4.35 -3.99
N GLN A 591 -10.88 -5.29 -3.12
CA GLN A 591 -11.78 -6.17 -2.38
C GLN A 591 -11.26 -6.46 -0.98
N THR A 592 -12.15 -6.92 -0.09
CA THR A 592 -11.79 -7.36 1.27
C THR A 592 -11.21 -8.76 1.26
N GLY A 593 -10.51 -9.14 2.34
CA GLY A 593 -10.00 -10.50 2.54
C GLY A 593 -8.57 -10.54 3.08
N ALA A 594 -7.74 -9.53 2.77
CA ALA A 594 -6.36 -9.50 3.28
C ALA A 594 -6.29 -9.21 4.79
N GLU A 595 -7.32 -8.62 5.38
CA GLU A 595 -7.48 -8.45 6.83
C GLU A 595 -7.73 -9.77 7.57
N LYS A 596 -8.05 -10.85 6.83
CA LYS A 596 -8.28 -12.20 7.37
C LYS A 596 -7.07 -13.12 7.22
N LEU A 597 -5.96 -12.62 6.71
CA LEU A 597 -4.74 -13.37 6.55
C LEU A 597 -4.01 -13.56 7.88
N LEU A 598 -3.31 -14.69 8.01
CA LEU A 598 -2.64 -15.08 9.25
C LEU A 598 -1.33 -14.33 9.52
N GLY A 599 -0.79 -13.62 8.50
CA GLY A 599 0.57 -13.08 8.54
C GLY A 599 1.63 -14.15 8.26
N LYS A 600 2.91 -13.86 8.54
CA LYS A 600 4.03 -14.79 8.37
C LYS A 600 4.12 -15.42 6.98
N GLY A 601 3.83 -14.63 5.93
CA GLY A 601 3.91 -15.07 4.54
C GLY A 601 2.60 -15.52 3.92
N ASP A 602 1.49 -15.54 4.68
CA ASP A 602 0.16 -15.77 4.12
C ASP A 602 -0.27 -14.55 3.29
N MET A 603 -0.56 -14.75 2.01
CA MET A 603 -0.83 -13.68 1.06
C MET A 603 -2.00 -13.99 0.13
N LEU A 604 -2.58 -12.95 -0.41
CA LEU A 604 -3.50 -12.97 -1.54
C LEU A 604 -2.78 -12.44 -2.78
N PHE A 605 -2.67 -13.27 -3.81
CA PHE A 605 -2.06 -12.94 -5.09
C PHE A 605 -3.14 -12.74 -6.15
N LEU A 606 -3.18 -11.56 -6.75
CA LEU A 606 -4.09 -11.16 -7.81
C LEU A 606 -3.28 -10.85 -9.07
N PRO A 607 -3.10 -11.82 -9.99
CA PRO A 607 -2.43 -11.58 -11.26
C PRO A 607 -3.31 -10.79 -12.23
N ILE A 608 -2.68 -10.12 -13.19
CA ILE A 608 -3.40 -9.39 -14.26
C ILE A 608 -4.38 -10.32 -15.00
N GLY A 609 -5.59 -9.82 -15.25
CA GLY A 609 -6.62 -10.55 -16.00
C GLY A 609 -7.45 -11.54 -15.17
N VAL A 610 -7.20 -11.62 -13.86
CA VAL A 610 -7.98 -12.44 -12.93
C VAL A 610 -8.71 -11.53 -11.95
N ASN A 611 -9.98 -11.84 -11.64
CA ASN A 611 -10.81 -11.01 -10.78
C ASN A 611 -10.79 -11.44 -9.30
N SER A 612 -10.43 -12.70 -9.03
CA SER A 612 -10.36 -13.25 -7.67
C SER A 612 -8.92 -13.59 -7.31
N PRO A 613 -8.41 -13.13 -6.14
CA PRO A 613 -7.07 -13.44 -5.72
C PRO A 613 -6.95 -14.90 -5.25
N THR A 614 -5.83 -15.50 -5.55
CA THR A 614 -5.47 -16.83 -5.03
C THR A 614 -4.73 -16.68 -3.72
N ARG A 615 -5.11 -17.46 -2.69
CA ARG A 615 -4.39 -17.52 -1.42
C ARG A 615 -3.17 -18.41 -1.53
N ILE A 616 -2.01 -17.87 -1.15
CA ILE A 616 -0.71 -18.55 -1.24
C ILE A 616 0.01 -18.39 0.10
N GLN A 617 0.54 -19.48 0.63
CA GLN A 617 1.52 -19.41 1.71
C GLN A 617 2.89 -19.16 1.09
N GLY A 618 3.46 -18.00 1.36
CA GLY A 618 4.77 -17.58 0.89
C GLY A 618 5.89 -18.49 1.41
N SER A 619 6.90 -18.66 0.59
CA SER A 619 8.08 -19.43 0.96
C SER A 619 8.98 -18.65 1.92
N PHE A 620 9.61 -19.37 2.83
CA PHE A 620 10.58 -18.84 3.76
C PHE A 620 12.00 -19.13 3.29
N ILE A 621 12.81 -18.07 3.19
CA ILE A 621 14.24 -18.14 2.93
C ILE A 621 14.99 -17.68 4.19
N THR A 622 16.04 -18.42 4.57
CA THR A 622 16.85 -18.07 5.74
C THR A 622 17.94 -17.08 5.38
N CYS A 623 18.35 -16.25 6.33
CA CYS A 623 19.36 -15.20 6.14
C CYS A 623 20.76 -15.72 5.71
N LEU A 624 21.02 -17.01 5.75
CA LEU A 624 22.31 -17.60 5.37
C LEU A 624 22.70 -17.34 3.90
N LEU A 625 21.71 -17.11 3.02
CA LEU A 625 21.99 -16.78 1.62
C LEU A 625 22.55 -15.36 1.45
N TYR A 626 22.24 -14.44 2.37
CA TYR A 626 22.72 -13.05 2.33
C TYR A 626 24.17 -12.91 2.81
N THR A 627 24.65 -13.89 3.57
CA THR A 627 26.00 -13.90 4.16
C THR A 627 26.95 -14.86 3.44
N SER A 628 26.46 -15.56 2.40
CA SER A 628 27.36 -16.39 1.56
C SER A 628 28.35 -15.49 0.86
N PRO A 629 29.65 -15.85 0.84
CA PRO A 629 30.66 -15.09 0.12
C PRO A 629 30.24 -14.93 -1.35
N SER A 630 30.45 -13.73 -1.87
CA SER A 630 30.23 -13.43 -3.28
C SER A 630 31.01 -14.44 -4.14
N PRO A 631 30.55 -14.82 -5.34
CA PRO A 631 31.36 -15.61 -6.26
C PRO A 631 32.77 -15.04 -6.54
N ARG A 632 33.01 -13.78 -6.18
CA ARG A 632 34.36 -13.17 -6.19
C ARG A 632 35.26 -13.65 -5.05
N ASP A 633 34.70 -14.18 -3.97
CA ASP A 633 35.46 -14.62 -2.79
C ASP A 633 35.79 -16.13 -2.85
N ILE A 634 35.38 -16.83 -3.93
CA ILE A 634 35.61 -18.26 -4.17
C ILE A 634 36.68 -18.48 -5.26
N SER A 635 37.21 -17.38 -5.85
CA SER A 635 38.30 -17.47 -6.85
C SER A 635 39.67 -17.37 -6.25
#